data_ee6b7f916868a0afc1668de1af81f9c6
#
_entry.id   ee6b7f916868a0afc1668de1af81f9c6
#
_cell.length_a   1.000
_cell.length_b   1.000
_cell.length_c   1.000
_cell.angle_alpha   90.00
_cell.angle_beta   90.00
_cell.angle_gamma   90.00
#
_symmetry.space_group_name_H-M   'P 1'
#
loop_
_entity.id
_entity.type
_entity.pdbx_description
1 polymer ?
#
loop_
_entity_poly.entity_id
_entity_poly.type
_entity_poly.pdbx_seq_one_letter_code
_entity_poly.pdbx_strand_id
1 'polypeptide(L)'
;MAGPYEYVGPDYWYLDTENGGAFGFNTETGIGANLPQLESLRKMIPEDKLWPISEYWDRHCTTSTTAMNSMDELTRVINGLYGEADGFNDYVRKGHAVDYDATRAMFEAFRVNVPVSTGIVQWMLNSAWPAIYWQQYDWYGVPVAAYYGTKKACEPVQLIYNYKDRN
;
A
#
# COMPACT_ATOMS: atom_id res chain seq x y z
N MET A 1 -5.00 15.76 10.08
CA MET A 1 -5.39 15.44 8.71
C MET A 1 -5.43 13.92 8.60
N ALA A 2 -6.33 13.35 7.83
CA ALA A 2 -6.47 11.91 7.61
C ALA A 2 -6.62 11.62 6.11
N GLY A 3 -6.18 10.42 5.67
CA GLY A 3 -6.15 10.02 4.27
C GLY A 3 -4.93 10.55 3.51
N PRO A 4 -4.79 10.20 2.22
CA PRO A 4 -5.68 9.31 1.46
C PRO A 4 -5.69 7.87 1.99
N TYR A 5 -6.72 7.09 1.62
CA TYR A 5 -6.84 5.66 1.96
C TYR A 5 -6.83 4.75 0.73
N GLU A 6 -6.70 5.34 -0.43
CA GLU A 6 -6.60 4.69 -1.73
C GLU A 6 -5.17 4.82 -2.27
N TYR A 7 -4.87 4.09 -3.33
CA TYR A 7 -3.58 4.20 -3.98
C TYR A 7 -3.39 5.59 -4.59
N VAL A 8 -2.29 6.22 -4.25
CA VAL A 8 -1.75 7.41 -4.91
C VAL A 8 -0.35 7.13 -5.39
N GLY A 9 0.06 7.73 -6.50
CA GLY A 9 1.42 7.58 -7.03
C GLY A 9 2.47 8.06 -6.00
N PRO A 10 3.68 7.47 -5.99
CA PRO A 10 4.74 7.82 -5.05
C PRO A 10 5.04 9.32 -4.98
N ASP A 11 4.97 10.03 -6.09
CA ASP A 11 5.21 11.48 -6.18
C ASP A 11 4.16 12.33 -5.47
N TYR A 12 2.90 11.84 -5.36
CA TYR A 12 1.84 12.52 -4.62
C TYR A 12 2.29 12.92 -3.21
N TRP A 13 2.93 12.03 -2.49
CA TRP A 13 3.34 12.25 -1.11
C TRP A 13 4.32 13.41 -0.94
N TYR A 14 5.15 13.66 -1.95
CA TYR A 14 6.13 14.76 -1.94
C TYR A 14 5.54 16.08 -2.44
N LEU A 15 4.55 16.04 -3.33
CA LEU A 15 4.06 17.22 -4.05
C LEU A 15 2.80 17.82 -3.46
N ASP A 16 1.89 16.98 -2.93
CA ASP A 16 0.65 17.47 -2.31
C ASP A 16 0.93 18.17 -0.98
N THR A 17 0.32 19.34 -0.80
CA THR A 17 0.43 20.15 0.41
C THR A 17 -0.92 20.46 1.06
N GLU A 18 -2.01 19.83 0.61
CA GLU A 18 -3.37 20.16 1.03
C GLU A 18 -4.17 18.94 1.52
N ASN A 19 -3.96 17.77 0.92
CA ASN A 19 -4.88 16.63 1.06
C ASN A 19 -4.25 15.37 1.68
N GLY A 20 -3.17 15.49 2.42
CA GLY A 20 -2.55 14.37 3.13
C GLY A 20 -1.15 13.99 2.68
N GLY A 21 -0.57 14.73 1.73
CA GLY A 21 0.85 14.63 1.41
C GLY A 21 1.75 15.07 2.57
N ALA A 22 3.03 15.14 2.36
CA ALA A 22 4.03 15.30 3.43
C ALA A 22 4.09 16.72 4.02
N PHE A 23 3.06 17.13 4.74
CA PHE A 23 3.05 18.36 5.54
C PHE A 23 2.27 18.17 6.85
N GLY A 24 2.61 18.95 7.88
CA GLY A 24 1.96 18.84 9.19
C GLY A 24 2.03 17.43 9.78
N PHE A 25 1.00 17.04 10.53
CA PHE A 25 0.86 15.71 11.12
C PHE A 25 -0.31 14.97 10.47
N ASN A 26 -0.03 13.87 9.76
CA ASN A 26 -1.07 13.01 9.23
C ASN A 26 -1.44 11.96 10.28
N THR A 27 -2.66 12.08 10.82
CA THR A 27 -3.13 11.28 11.94
C THR A 27 -3.57 9.88 11.57
N GLU A 28 -3.87 9.65 10.26
CA GLU A 28 -4.30 8.35 9.77
C GLU A 28 -4.27 8.33 8.24
N THR A 29 -3.58 7.37 7.64
CA THR A 29 -3.52 7.18 6.19
C THR A 29 -3.14 5.74 5.84
N GLY A 30 -3.44 5.31 4.62
CA GLY A 30 -3.06 4.01 4.08
C GLY A 30 -3.12 4.00 2.56
N ILE A 31 -2.33 3.15 1.93
CA ILE A 31 -2.13 3.17 0.47
C ILE A 31 -3.08 2.24 -0.32
N GLY A 32 -4.17 1.78 0.28
CA GLY A 32 -5.10 0.86 -0.38
C GLY A 32 -4.79 -0.61 -0.12
N ALA A 33 -4.90 -1.44 -1.14
CA ALA A 33 -4.70 -2.89 -1.01
C ALA A 33 -3.23 -3.24 -0.70
N ASN A 34 -3.03 -4.04 0.35
CA ASN A 34 -1.74 -4.59 0.74
C ASN A 34 -1.81 -6.12 0.69
N LEU A 35 -1.23 -6.70 -0.34
CA LEU A 35 -1.34 -8.13 -0.60
C LEU A 35 -0.60 -8.97 0.45
N PRO A 36 -1.28 -9.94 1.09
CA PRO A 36 -0.62 -11.00 1.85
C PRO A 36 0.37 -11.80 1.00
N GLN A 37 1.25 -12.54 1.66
CA GLN A 37 2.16 -13.47 0.99
C GLN A 37 1.38 -14.63 0.35
N LEU A 38 1.98 -15.31 -0.64
CA LEU A 38 1.35 -16.41 -1.40
C LEU A 38 0.72 -17.48 -0.50
N GLU A 39 1.43 -17.86 0.57
CA GLU A 39 0.96 -18.89 1.50
C GLU A 39 -0.25 -18.42 2.32
N SER A 40 -0.32 -17.13 2.64
CA SER A 40 -1.46 -16.54 3.34
C SER A 40 -2.67 -16.43 2.42
N LEU A 41 -2.46 -16.00 1.18
CA LEU A 41 -3.53 -15.95 0.16
C LEU A 41 -4.15 -17.31 -0.08
N ARG A 42 -3.35 -18.38 -0.14
CA ARG A 42 -3.84 -19.76 -0.26
C ARG A 42 -4.65 -20.27 0.94
N LYS A 43 -4.49 -19.64 2.10
CA LYS A 43 -5.35 -19.92 3.28
C LYS A 43 -6.66 -19.14 3.25
N MET A 44 -6.69 -18.02 2.52
CA MET A 44 -7.85 -17.12 2.45
C MET A 44 -8.79 -17.50 1.31
N ILE A 45 -8.23 -17.87 0.17
CA ILE A 45 -8.93 -18.04 -1.10
C ILE A 45 -8.78 -19.50 -1.54
N PRO A 46 -9.87 -20.20 -1.96
CA PRO A 46 -9.79 -21.55 -2.49
C PRO A 46 -8.82 -21.65 -3.68
N GLU A 47 -8.05 -22.73 -3.77
CA GLU A 47 -6.97 -22.90 -4.76
C GLU A 47 -7.46 -22.70 -6.21
N ASP A 48 -8.66 -23.19 -6.53
CA ASP A 48 -9.29 -23.04 -7.84
C ASP A 48 -9.84 -21.63 -8.12
N LYS A 49 -9.76 -20.71 -7.15
CA LYS A 49 -10.21 -19.30 -7.20
C LYS A 49 -9.06 -18.30 -7.04
N LEU A 50 -7.83 -18.77 -6.91
CA LEU A 50 -6.66 -17.88 -6.82
C LEU A 50 -6.40 -17.12 -8.13
N TRP A 51 -6.81 -17.66 -9.26
CA TRP A 51 -6.67 -17.02 -10.55
C TRP A 51 -7.79 -17.40 -11.52
N PRO A 52 -8.31 -16.47 -12.33
CA PRO A 52 -8.03 -15.01 -12.30
C PRO A 52 -8.63 -14.31 -11.06
N ILE A 53 -8.26 -13.05 -10.85
CA ILE A 53 -8.85 -12.18 -9.80
C ILE A 53 -10.36 -12.13 -9.99
N SER A 54 -11.12 -12.25 -8.91
CA SER A 54 -12.58 -12.41 -8.95
C SER A 54 -13.22 -11.96 -7.63
N GLU A 55 -14.55 -12.12 -7.53
CA GLU A 55 -15.32 -11.81 -6.33
C GLU A 55 -14.84 -12.55 -5.06
N TYR A 56 -14.09 -13.62 -5.20
CA TYR A 56 -13.46 -14.28 -4.04
C TYR A 56 -12.38 -13.41 -3.42
N TRP A 57 -11.63 -12.68 -4.23
CA TRP A 57 -10.67 -11.69 -3.77
C TRP A 57 -11.37 -10.46 -3.20
N ASP A 58 -12.40 -9.97 -3.89
CA ASP A 58 -13.14 -8.78 -3.49
C ASP A 58 -13.78 -8.94 -2.11
N ARG A 59 -14.19 -10.15 -1.73
CA ARG A 59 -14.67 -10.46 -0.38
C ARG A 59 -13.67 -10.13 0.72
N HIS A 60 -12.38 -10.20 0.42
CA HIS A 60 -11.30 -9.85 1.34
C HIS A 60 -10.91 -8.36 1.29
N CYS A 61 -11.53 -7.57 0.40
CA CYS A 61 -11.36 -6.13 0.26
C CYS A 61 -12.47 -5.33 0.93
N THR A 62 -13.22 -5.90 1.86
CA THR A 62 -14.38 -5.23 2.45
C THR A 62 -13.99 -4.03 3.29
N THR A 63 -14.51 -2.89 2.90
CA THR A 63 -14.44 -1.63 3.62
C THR A 63 -15.84 -1.02 3.69
N SER A 64 -15.99 0.03 4.48
CA SER A 64 -17.24 0.80 4.55
C SER A 64 -17.44 1.74 3.34
N THR A 65 -16.44 1.85 2.47
CA THR A 65 -16.48 2.75 1.31
C THR A 65 -16.55 1.93 0.02
N THR A 66 -17.38 2.37 -0.91
CA THR A 66 -17.64 1.65 -2.17
C THR A 66 -16.43 1.55 -3.08
N ALA A 67 -15.50 2.51 -3.02
CA ALA A 67 -14.33 2.55 -3.90
C ALA A 67 -13.26 1.49 -3.58
N MET A 68 -13.32 0.87 -2.39
CA MET A 68 -12.29 -0.05 -1.90
C MET A 68 -12.82 -1.47 -1.66
N ASN A 69 -13.93 -1.84 -2.30
CA ASN A 69 -14.55 -3.16 -2.15
C ASN A 69 -14.15 -4.15 -3.24
N SER A 70 -13.10 -3.86 -4.00
CA SER A 70 -12.62 -4.75 -5.06
C SER A 70 -11.10 -4.63 -5.24
N MET A 71 -10.56 -5.59 -5.99
CA MET A 71 -9.15 -5.58 -6.42
C MET A 71 -8.91 -4.71 -7.68
N ASP A 72 -9.94 -4.05 -8.20
CA ASP A 72 -9.86 -3.32 -9.48
C ASP A 72 -8.82 -2.22 -9.46
N GLU A 73 -8.73 -1.47 -8.37
CA GLU A 73 -7.75 -0.39 -8.25
C GLU A 73 -6.32 -0.93 -8.30
N LEU A 74 -5.99 -1.93 -7.48
CA LEU A 74 -4.66 -2.53 -7.49
C LEU A 74 -4.35 -3.17 -8.84
N THR A 75 -5.31 -3.86 -9.45
CA THR A 75 -5.17 -4.47 -10.78
C THR A 75 -4.87 -3.39 -11.84
N ARG A 76 -5.60 -2.28 -11.82
CA ARG A 76 -5.35 -1.15 -12.71
C ARG A 76 -3.95 -0.55 -12.53
N VAL A 77 -3.50 -0.42 -11.28
CA VAL A 77 -2.16 0.09 -10.96
C VAL A 77 -1.08 -0.86 -11.44
N ILE A 78 -1.22 -2.16 -11.15
CA ILE A 78 -0.31 -3.21 -11.62
C ILE A 78 -0.18 -3.16 -13.14
N ASN A 79 -1.31 -3.16 -13.85
CA ASN A 79 -1.33 -3.16 -15.31
C ASN A 79 -0.68 -1.90 -15.90
N GLY A 80 -0.90 -0.74 -15.26
CA GLY A 80 -0.31 0.53 -15.69
C GLY A 80 1.21 0.61 -15.48
N LEU A 81 1.74 0.02 -14.41
CA LEU A 81 3.16 0.10 -14.05
C LEU A 81 3.99 -1.06 -14.62
N TYR A 82 3.42 -2.27 -14.63
CA TYR A 82 4.18 -3.51 -14.88
C TYR A 82 3.57 -4.39 -15.99
N GLY A 83 2.49 -3.93 -16.63
CA GLY A 83 1.71 -4.72 -17.58
C GLY A 83 0.85 -5.80 -16.92
N GLU A 84 -0.04 -6.40 -17.72
CA GLU A 84 -0.93 -7.46 -17.26
C GLU A 84 -0.14 -8.62 -16.63
N ALA A 85 -0.74 -9.22 -15.61
CA ALA A 85 -0.11 -10.33 -14.90
C ALA A 85 -0.28 -11.65 -15.67
N ASP A 86 0.80 -12.43 -15.72
CA ASP A 86 0.86 -13.73 -16.36
C ASP A 86 0.52 -14.87 -15.38
N GLY A 87 -0.50 -14.66 -14.55
CA GLY A 87 -1.00 -15.61 -13.57
C GLY A 87 -0.82 -15.17 -12.11
N PHE A 88 -1.27 -16.03 -11.18
CA PHE A 88 -1.35 -15.73 -9.75
C PHE A 88 -0.03 -15.25 -9.14
N ASN A 89 1.06 -16.00 -9.34
CA ASN A 89 2.35 -15.66 -8.73
C ASN A 89 2.90 -14.33 -9.27
N ASP A 90 2.72 -14.05 -10.55
CA ASP A 90 3.15 -12.81 -11.17
C ASP A 90 2.32 -11.62 -10.69
N TYR A 91 0.99 -11.80 -10.54
CA TYR A 91 0.11 -10.80 -9.98
C TYR A 91 0.53 -10.39 -8.56
N VAL A 92 0.76 -11.38 -7.69
CA VAL A 92 1.18 -11.14 -6.31
C VAL A 92 2.56 -10.46 -6.27
N ARG A 93 3.51 -10.91 -7.08
CA ARG A 93 4.84 -10.28 -7.17
C ARG A 93 4.76 -8.81 -7.59
N LYS A 94 3.95 -8.49 -8.60
CA LYS A 94 3.72 -7.12 -9.08
C LYS A 94 2.99 -6.27 -8.03
N GLY A 95 1.98 -6.83 -7.38
CA GLY A 95 1.28 -6.15 -6.29
C GLY A 95 2.18 -5.85 -5.10
N HIS A 96 3.05 -6.78 -4.71
CA HIS A 96 4.05 -6.51 -3.66
C HIS A 96 5.02 -5.39 -4.04
N ALA A 97 5.39 -5.24 -5.32
CA ALA A 97 6.22 -4.12 -5.76
C ALA A 97 5.46 -2.79 -5.63
N VAL A 98 4.19 -2.74 -6.04
CA VAL A 98 3.31 -1.57 -5.83
C VAL A 98 3.23 -1.20 -4.36
N ASP A 99 2.92 -2.16 -3.50
CA ASP A 99 2.76 -1.96 -2.05
C ASP A 99 4.05 -1.43 -1.39
N TYR A 100 5.18 -2.04 -1.75
CA TYR A 100 6.48 -1.63 -1.23
C TYR A 100 6.82 -0.19 -1.61
N ASP A 101 6.74 0.14 -2.90
CA ASP A 101 7.14 1.44 -3.41
C ASP A 101 6.21 2.56 -2.90
N ALA A 102 4.90 2.33 -2.91
CA ALA A 102 3.94 3.31 -2.43
C ALA A 102 4.08 3.59 -0.92
N THR A 103 4.22 2.53 -0.11
CA THR A 103 4.40 2.68 1.35
C THR A 103 5.74 3.34 1.66
N ARG A 104 6.80 2.94 0.99
CA ARG A 104 8.11 3.55 1.15
C ARG A 104 8.06 5.04 0.85
N ALA A 105 7.50 5.44 -0.29
CA ALA A 105 7.37 6.85 -0.68
C ALA A 105 6.57 7.66 0.33
N MET A 106 5.48 7.11 0.87
CA MET A 106 4.66 7.74 1.89
C MET A 106 5.50 8.16 3.10
N PHE A 107 6.29 7.26 3.66
CA PHE A 107 7.13 7.56 4.83
C PHE A 107 8.36 8.42 4.49
N GLU A 108 9.01 8.17 3.37
CA GLU A 108 10.19 8.94 2.93
C GLU A 108 9.84 10.41 2.68
N ALA A 109 8.69 10.70 2.07
CA ALA A 109 8.25 12.06 1.81
C ALA A 109 8.07 12.89 3.10
N PHE A 110 7.46 12.28 4.13
CA PHE A 110 7.34 12.93 5.45
C PHE A 110 8.70 13.20 6.08
N ARG A 111 9.64 12.30 5.93
CA ARG A 111 11.00 12.45 6.46
C ARG A 111 11.79 13.54 5.75
N VAL A 112 11.71 13.61 4.43
CA VAL A 112 12.40 14.63 3.62
C VAL A 112 11.87 16.03 3.91
N ASN A 113 10.60 16.18 4.22
CA ASN A 113 9.92 17.45 4.36
C ASN A 113 9.94 18.02 5.80
N VAL A 114 10.76 17.47 6.71
CA VAL A 114 10.98 18.04 8.05
C VAL A 114 11.64 19.42 7.92
N PRO A 115 11.22 20.45 8.68
CA PRO A 115 10.24 20.44 9.77
C PRO A 115 8.79 20.76 9.35
N VAL A 116 8.50 20.90 8.06
CA VAL A 116 7.13 21.16 7.59
C VAL A 116 6.20 19.99 7.87
N SER A 117 6.67 18.78 7.62
CA SER A 117 6.01 17.55 8.09
C SER A 117 6.54 17.18 9.48
N THR A 118 5.65 16.75 10.37
CA THR A 118 5.97 16.47 11.78
C THR A 118 5.67 15.03 12.19
N GLY A 119 4.93 14.28 11.38
CA GLY A 119 4.67 12.87 11.61
C GLY A 119 3.57 12.31 10.74
N ILE A 120 3.55 10.97 10.68
CA ILE A 120 2.56 10.20 9.94
C ILE A 120 2.20 8.94 10.73
N VAL A 121 0.92 8.59 10.77
CA VAL A 121 0.41 7.36 11.37
C VAL A 121 -0.28 6.55 10.27
N GLN A 122 0.24 5.36 10.01
CA GLN A 122 -0.40 4.48 9.05
C GLN A 122 -1.58 3.74 9.68
N TRP A 123 -2.68 3.73 9.02
CA TRP A 123 -3.77 2.80 9.17
C TRP A 123 -3.53 1.63 8.21
N MET A 124 -3.17 0.41 8.70
CA MET A 124 -3.09 -0.02 10.08
C MET A 124 -2.03 -1.10 10.30
N LEU A 125 -1.77 -1.49 11.56
CA LEU A 125 -0.79 -2.53 11.84
C LEU A 125 -1.19 -3.89 11.26
N ASN A 126 -2.42 -4.35 11.55
CA ASN A 126 -2.97 -5.61 11.06
C ASN A 126 -4.50 -5.58 11.05
N SER A 127 -5.10 -6.46 10.27
CA SER A 127 -6.54 -6.60 10.17
C SER A 127 -7.12 -7.51 11.26
N ALA A 128 -8.39 -7.30 11.59
CA ALA A 128 -9.14 -8.12 12.55
C ALA A 128 -9.70 -9.43 11.95
N TRP A 129 -9.43 -9.68 10.67
CA TRP A 129 -9.85 -10.86 9.92
C TRP A 129 -8.97 -10.98 8.65
N PRO A 130 -9.01 -12.07 7.88
CA PRO A 130 -8.21 -12.22 6.65
C PRO A 130 -8.59 -11.19 5.59
N ALA A 131 -8.00 -10.01 5.65
CA ALA A 131 -8.24 -8.89 4.73
C ALA A 131 -7.00 -8.56 3.88
N ILE A 132 -7.20 -7.71 2.87
CA ILE A 132 -6.18 -7.32 1.88
C ILE A 132 -5.87 -5.81 1.95
N TYR A 133 -6.37 -5.05 2.93
CA TYR A 133 -6.21 -3.59 2.98
C TYR A 133 -5.38 -3.08 4.15
N TRP A 134 -4.60 -2.01 3.87
CA TRP A 134 -3.90 -1.10 4.79
C TRP A 134 -3.09 -1.76 5.91
N GLN A 135 -2.54 -2.94 5.69
CA GLN A 135 -1.89 -3.70 6.74
C GLN A 135 -0.37 -3.75 6.60
N GLN A 136 0.34 -3.79 7.74
CA GLN A 136 1.77 -4.09 7.82
C GLN A 136 2.00 -5.59 7.98
N TYR A 137 1.10 -6.25 8.70
CA TYR A 137 1.05 -7.69 8.89
C TYR A 137 -0.32 -8.20 8.49
N ASP A 138 -0.35 -9.32 7.80
CA ASP A 138 -1.61 -9.99 7.50
C ASP A 138 -2.25 -10.64 8.74
N TRP A 139 -3.47 -11.17 8.59
CA TRP A 139 -4.19 -11.85 9.66
C TRP A 139 -3.39 -13.00 10.31
N TYR A 140 -2.50 -13.64 9.57
CA TYR A 140 -1.68 -14.77 10.04
C TYR A 140 -0.38 -14.31 10.71
N GLY A 141 -0.16 -13.00 10.87
CA GLY A 141 1.03 -12.43 11.48
C GLY A 141 2.26 -12.41 10.56
N VAL A 142 2.05 -12.59 9.25
CA VAL A 142 3.12 -12.55 8.25
C VAL A 142 3.29 -11.10 7.75
N PRO A 143 4.52 -10.54 7.73
CA PRO A 143 4.73 -9.19 7.22
C PRO A 143 4.46 -9.14 5.71
N VAL A 144 3.70 -8.11 5.28
CA VAL A 144 3.42 -7.85 3.87
C VAL A 144 4.46 -6.89 3.27
N ALA A 145 4.39 -6.61 1.98
CA ALA A 145 5.37 -5.74 1.31
C ALA A 145 5.41 -4.31 1.91
N ALA A 146 4.28 -3.80 2.36
CA ALA A 146 4.17 -2.50 3.04
C ALA A 146 5.06 -2.41 4.29
N TYR A 147 5.16 -3.50 5.08
CA TYR A 147 6.08 -3.56 6.22
C TYR A 147 7.53 -3.29 5.81
N TYR A 148 7.97 -3.91 4.73
CA TYR A 148 9.35 -3.75 4.26
C TYR A 148 9.60 -2.36 3.68
N GLY A 149 8.60 -1.76 3.00
CA GLY A 149 8.63 -0.37 2.55
C GLY A 149 8.78 0.60 3.73
N THR A 150 7.94 0.43 4.76
CA THR A 150 8.01 1.22 6.02
C THR A 150 9.35 1.05 6.72
N LYS A 151 9.79 -0.20 6.90
CA LYS A 151 11.08 -0.51 7.54
C LYS A 151 12.24 0.17 6.81
N LYS A 152 12.24 0.11 5.47
CA LYS A 152 13.26 0.78 4.65
C LYS A 152 13.22 2.29 4.84
N ALA A 153 12.05 2.91 4.75
CA ALA A 153 11.86 4.35 4.90
C ALA A 153 12.23 4.87 6.30
N CYS A 154 12.17 4.02 7.33
CA CYS A 154 12.47 4.38 8.72
C CYS A 154 13.91 4.04 9.16
N GLU A 155 14.80 3.63 8.27
CA GLU A 155 16.22 3.41 8.60
C GLU A 155 16.86 4.68 9.18
N PRO A 156 17.76 4.59 10.17
CA PRO A 156 18.37 5.75 10.82
C PRO A 156 19.09 6.70 9.83
N VAL A 157 19.75 6.13 8.82
CA VAL A 157 20.45 6.85 7.76
C VAL A 157 19.92 6.39 6.42
N GLN A 158 19.51 7.34 5.57
CA GLN A 158 18.91 7.02 4.29
C GLN A 158 19.19 8.10 3.24
N LEU A 159 19.40 7.66 2.01
CA LEU A 159 19.41 8.52 0.84
C LEU A 159 18.00 8.52 0.22
N ILE A 160 17.39 9.70 0.13
CA ILE A 160 16.03 9.86 -0.39
C ILE A 160 16.07 10.82 -1.57
N TYR A 161 15.45 10.43 -2.70
CA TYR A 161 15.24 11.34 -3.82
C TYR A 161 14.03 12.24 -3.55
N ASN A 162 14.25 13.55 -3.50
CA ASN A 162 13.18 14.51 -3.26
C ASN A 162 12.53 14.93 -4.59
N TYR A 163 11.32 14.48 -4.83
CA TYR A 163 10.57 14.78 -6.06
C TYR A 163 10.18 16.25 -6.22
N LYS A 164 10.22 17.07 -5.16
CA LYS A 164 9.99 18.52 -5.24
C LYS A 164 11.05 19.25 -6.03
N ASP A 165 12.27 18.74 -6.05
CA ASP A 165 13.44 19.43 -6.62
C ASP A 165 13.68 19.05 -8.09
N ARG A 166 12.63 18.63 -8.81
CA ARG A 166 12.65 18.30 -10.23
C ARG A 166 12.75 19.55 -11.15
N ASN A 167 13.59 20.53 -10.83
CA ASN A 167 13.85 21.66 -11.70
C ASN A 167 15.28 21.63 -12.20
#